data_80a8f8dd4a20721a36652c742530d1bf
#
_entry.id   80a8f8dd4a20721a36652c742530d1bf
#
_cell.length_a   1.000
_cell.length_b   1.000
_cell.length_c   1.000
_cell.angle_alpha   90.00
_cell.angle_beta   90.00
_cell.angle_gamma   90.00
#
_symmetry.space_group_name_H-M   'P 1'
#
loop_
_entity.id
_entity.type
_entity.pdbx_description
1 polymer ?
#
loop_
_entity_poly.entity_id
_entity_poly.type
_entity_poly.pdbx_seq_one_letter_code
_entity_poly.pdbx_strand_id
1 'polypeptide(L)'
;VADDLRVNSWLVIPAGELRERFSRSSGPGGQSVNTADTRVELSYDVTQSAVLPGYARERILDRLGPRMADGVLTVVASEQRSQLQNRRAARGRMANLLREALAPPQPPRIPTRPGRAARERRVADKRRRGAVKRSRRLDSGDTD
;
A
#
# COMPACT_ATOMS: atom_id res chain seq x y z
N VAL A 1 25.12 6.95 -13.73
CA VAL A 1 24.72 5.72 -14.44
C VAL A 1 23.27 5.46 -14.12
N ALA A 2 22.46 5.49 -15.15
CA ALA A 2 21.07 5.11 -15.01
C ALA A 2 21.00 3.59 -14.80
N ASP A 3 20.56 3.19 -13.64
CA ASP A 3 20.50 1.78 -13.28
C ASP A 3 19.13 1.18 -13.63
N ASP A 4 19.13 -0.03 -14.12
CA ASP A 4 17.90 -0.80 -14.33
C ASP A 4 17.21 -1.06 -12.99
N LEU A 5 15.88 -1.16 -13.00
CA LEU A 5 15.10 -1.43 -11.82
C LEU A 5 14.68 -2.90 -11.77
N ARG A 6 15.27 -3.65 -10.86
CA ARG A 6 14.86 -5.02 -10.60
C ARG A 6 13.59 -5.07 -9.76
N VAL A 7 12.52 -5.61 -10.32
CA VAL A 7 11.24 -5.80 -9.63
C VAL A 7 11.19 -7.17 -8.93
N ASN A 8 11.48 -8.24 -9.66
CA ASN A 8 11.52 -9.61 -9.17
C ASN A 8 12.54 -10.46 -9.94
N SER A 9 12.46 -11.79 -9.82
CA SER A 9 13.42 -12.70 -10.46
C SER A 9 13.42 -12.67 -11.99
N TRP A 10 12.29 -12.31 -12.62
CA TRP A 10 12.13 -12.33 -14.06
C TRP A 10 11.90 -10.96 -14.69
N LEU A 11 11.49 -9.94 -13.90
CA LEU A 11 11.21 -8.61 -14.41
C LEU A 11 12.29 -7.61 -13.96
N VAL A 12 13.00 -7.09 -14.94
CA VAL A 12 13.91 -5.97 -14.79
C VAL A 12 13.48 -4.88 -15.77
N ILE A 13 13.22 -3.69 -15.26
CA ILE A 13 12.81 -2.54 -16.07
C ILE A 13 14.07 -1.79 -16.47
N PRO A 14 14.34 -1.63 -17.79
CA PRO A 14 15.49 -0.87 -18.24
C PRO A 14 15.42 0.60 -17.81
N ALA A 15 16.55 1.17 -17.51
CA ALA A 15 16.66 2.58 -17.13
C ALA A 15 16.01 3.51 -18.16
N GLY A 16 16.05 3.16 -19.45
CA GLY A 16 15.44 3.93 -20.52
C GLY A 16 13.91 4.01 -20.49
N GLU A 17 13.24 3.10 -19.79
CA GLU A 17 11.78 3.13 -19.57
C GLU A 17 11.37 3.90 -18.32
N LEU A 18 12.32 4.30 -17.50
CA LEU A 18 12.10 5.06 -16.28
C LEU A 18 12.40 6.54 -16.52
N ARG A 19 11.55 7.41 -16.03
CA ARG A 19 11.76 8.86 -16.06
C ARG A 19 11.92 9.38 -14.65
N GLU A 20 13.03 10.01 -14.37
CA GLU A 20 13.32 10.66 -13.10
C GLU A 20 13.21 12.17 -13.26
N ARG A 21 12.50 12.81 -12.34
CA ARG A 21 12.38 14.26 -12.27
C ARG A 21 12.77 14.71 -10.87
N PHE A 22 13.58 15.75 -10.82
CA PHE A 22 14.08 16.32 -9.58
C PHE A 22 13.49 17.71 -9.38
N SER A 23 13.09 18.01 -8.14
CA SER A 23 12.56 19.31 -7.78
C SER A 23 12.89 19.64 -6.32
N ARG A 24 12.67 20.88 -5.94
CA ARG A 24 12.85 21.30 -4.55
C ARG A 24 11.77 20.69 -3.67
N SER A 25 12.16 20.28 -2.47
CA SER A 25 11.20 19.82 -1.47
C SER A 25 10.37 21.02 -0.98
N SER A 26 9.06 20.91 -1.02
CA SER A 26 8.15 21.88 -0.41
C SER A 26 7.96 21.52 1.07
N GLY A 27 8.34 22.40 1.99
CA GLY A 27 8.11 22.18 3.42
C GLY A 27 8.54 23.40 4.26
N PRO A 28 7.91 23.64 5.42
CA PRO A 28 8.36 24.64 6.36
C PRO A 28 9.65 24.14 7.03
N GLY A 29 10.76 24.83 6.86
CA GLY A 29 11.95 24.59 7.66
C GLY A 29 13.26 24.68 6.92
N GLY A 30 14.20 25.29 7.55
CA GLY A 30 15.63 25.29 7.29
C GLY A 30 16.11 25.81 5.94
N GLN A 31 17.24 26.49 5.94
CA GLN A 31 17.84 27.08 4.75
C GLN A 31 18.25 26.06 3.67
N SER A 32 18.42 24.79 4.01
CA SER A 32 18.77 23.72 3.08
C SER A 32 17.60 23.20 2.24
N VAL A 33 16.36 23.49 2.62
CA VAL A 33 15.16 23.09 1.86
C VAL A 33 14.99 23.89 0.57
N ASN A 34 15.51 25.11 0.52
CA ASN A 34 15.36 26.03 -0.61
C ASN A 34 16.50 25.97 -1.65
N THR A 35 17.57 25.22 -1.40
CA THR A 35 18.79 25.27 -2.21
C THR A 35 19.13 23.96 -2.95
N ALA A 36 18.49 22.83 -2.60
CA ALA A 36 18.78 21.53 -3.21
C ALA A 36 17.53 20.86 -3.76
N ASP A 37 17.62 20.37 -4.99
CA ASP A 37 16.58 19.58 -5.64
C ASP A 37 16.59 18.14 -5.11
N THR A 38 16.12 17.95 -3.88
CA THR A 38 16.15 16.66 -3.20
C THR A 38 14.92 15.79 -3.43
N ARG A 39 13.80 16.41 -3.85
CA ARG A 39 12.58 15.68 -4.20
C ARG A 39 12.77 14.93 -5.52
N VAL A 40 12.48 13.64 -5.50
CA VAL A 40 12.57 12.75 -6.66
C VAL A 40 11.19 12.26 -7.03
N GLU A 41 10.84 12.42 -8.27
CA GLU A 41 9.64 11.86 -8.89
C GLU A 41 10.07 10.83 -9.93
N LEU A 42 9.66 9.58 -9.75
CA LEU A 42 9.97 8.47 -10.65
C LEU A 42 8.70 8.03 -11.36
N SER A 43 8.72 8.03 -12.69
CA SER A 43 7.59 7.62 -13.52
C SER A 43 7.93 6.45 -14.41
N TYR A 44 6.98 5.54 -14.57
CA TYR A 44 7.06 4.37 -15.42
C TYR A 44 5.78 4.21 -16.24
N ASP A 45 5.90 4.19 -17.56
CA ASP A 45 4.77 3.98 -18.46
C ASP A 45 4.54 2.48 -18.69
N VAL A 46 3.54 1.96 -18.01
CA VAL A 46 3.17 0.54 -18.06
C VAL A 46 2.62 0.16 -19.43
N THR A 47 1.93 1.08 -20.09
CA THR A 47 1.30 0.82 -21.39
C THR A 47 2.31 0.72 -22.54
N GLN A 48 3.41 1.45 -22.45
CA GLN A 48 4.47 1.52 -23.46
C GLN A 48 5.67 0.62 -23.17
N SER A 49 5.67 -0.08 -22.05
CA SER A 49 6.80 -0.92 -21.66
C SER A 49 7.00 -2.09 -22.62
N ALA A 50 8.23 -2.24 -23.10
CA ALA A 50 8.62 -3.35 -23.98
C ALA A 50 8.93 -4.65 -23.23
N VAL A 51 9.18 -4.58 -21.91
CA VAL A 51 9.60 -5.73 -21.09
C VAL A 51 8.44 -6.42 -20.37
N LEU A 52 7.24 -5.84 -20.37
CA LEU A 52 6.07 -6.44 -19.74
C LEU A 52 5.36 -7.39 -20.70
N PRO A 53 5.20 -8.68 -20.32
CA PRO A 53 4.26 -9.57 -20.99
C PRO A 53 2.83 -9.03 -20.89
N GLY A 54 1.97 -9.40 -21.84
CA GLY A 54 0.59 -8.91 -21.88
C GLY A 54 -0.19 -9.18 -20.60
N TYR A 55 -0.08 -10.37 -20.01
CA TYR A 55 -0.74 -10.73 -18.75
C TYR A 55 -0.25 -9.89 -17.55
N ALA A 56 1.05 -9.58 -17.52
CA ALA A 56 1.63 -8.75 -16.46
C ALA A 56 1.17 -7.31 -16.57
N ARG A 57 1.13 -6.77 -17.79
CA ARG A 57 0.61 -5.42 -18.05
C ARG A 57 -0.84 -5.29 -17.62
N GLU A 58 -1.70 -6.21 -18.04
CA GLU A 58 -3.11 -6.22 -17.64
C GLU A 58 -3.28 -6.28 -16.12
N ARG A 59 -2.53 -7.12 -15.45
CA ARG A 59 -2.57 -7.26 -13.99
C ARG A 59 -2.15 -5.98 -13.27
N ILE A 60 -1.10 -5.31 -13.75
CA ILE A 60 -0.65 -4.04 -13.19
C ILE A 60 -1.70 -2.96 -13.43
N LEU A 61 -2.23 -2.83 -14.64
CA LEU A 61 -3.26 -1.85 -14.98
C LEU A 61 -4.54 -2.07 -14.16
N ASP A 62 -4.93 -3.32 -13.94
CA ASP A 62 -6.11 -3.66 -13.14
C ASP A 62 -5.93 -3.29 -11.66
N ARG A 63 -4.79 -3.62 -11.06
CA ARG A 63 -4.55 -3.40 -9.63
C ARG A 63 -4.10 -2.00 -9.28
N LEU A 64 -3.30 -1.37 -10.11
CA LEU A 64 -2.73 -0.04 -9.88
C LEU A 64 -3.40 1.06 -10.70
N GLY A 65 -4.40 0.74 -11.53
CA GLY A 65 -5.11 1.69 -12.37
C GLY A 65 -5.57 2.96 -11.63
N PRO A 66 -6.18 2.87 -10.44
CA PRO A 66 -6.59 4.04 -9.65
C PRO A 66 -5.43 4.96 -9.22
N ARG A 67 -4.20 4.44 -9.21
CA ARG A 67 -2.97 5.17 -8.86
C ARG A 67 -2.20 5.69 -10.07
N MET A 68 -2.66 5.38 -11.27
CA MET A 68 -2.02 5.76 -12.51
C MET A 68 -2.75 6.91 -13.20
N ALA A 69 -2.00 7.71 -13.93
CA ALA A 69 -2.53 8.68 -14.87
C ALA A 69 -2.14 8.23 -16.28
N ASP A 70 -3.14 7.94 -17.13
CA ASP A 70 -2.94 7.47 -18.51
C ASP A 70 -1.97 6.28 -18.65
N GLY A 71 -2.04 5.34 -17.71
CA GLY A 71 -1.17 4.16 -17.69
C GLY A 71 0.25 4.42 -17.19
N VAL A 72 0.53 5.61 -16.68
CA VAL A 72 1.83 5.97 -16.09
C VAL A 72 1.76 5.88 -14.56
N LEU A 73 2.60 5.05 -13.99
CA LEU A 73 2.77 4.94 -12.54
C LEU A 73 3.84 5.93 -12.09
N THR A 74 3.47 6.81 -11.17
CA THR A 74 4.38 7.83 -10.62
C THR A 74 4.54 7.64 -9.11
N VAL A 75 5.79 7.67 -8.65
CA VAL A 75 6.16 7.57 -7.23
C VAL A 75 7.02 8.78 -6.87
N VAL A 76 6.74 9.37 -5.72
CA VAL A 76 7.47 10.52 -5.20
C VAL A 76 8.18 10.16 -3.91
N ALA A 77 9.41 10.61 -3.75
CA ALA A 77 10.17 10.54 -2.51
C ALA A 77 10.82 11.89 -2.19
N SER A 78 10.56 12.40 -1.00
CA SER A 78 11.07 13.70 -0.54
C SER A 78 11.42 13.72 0.95
N GLU A 79 11.32 12.59 1.63
CA GLU A 79 11.50 12.46 3.07
C GLU A 79 12.95 12.51 3.53
N GLN A 80 13.89 12.26 2.63
CA GLN A 80 15.31 12.27 2.96
C GLN A 80 15.96 13.61 2.59
N ARG A 81 17.08 13.93 3.23
CA ARG A 81 17.87 15.14 2.94
C ARG A 81 18.69 15.04 1.68
N SER A 82 19.05 13.84 1.26
CA SER A 82 19.85 13.55 0.09
C SER A 82 18.98 13.17 -1.11
N GLN A 83 19.27 13.78 -2.27
CA GLN A 83 18.63 13.39 -3.54
C GLN A 83 18.87 11.90 -3.85
N LEU A 84 20.08 11.40 -3.61
CA LEU A 84 20.42 10.00 -3.85
C LEU A 84 19.59 9.05 -2.97
N GLN A 85 19.37 9.39 -1.69
CA GLN A 85 18.53 8.59 -0.80
C GLN A 85 17.06 8.62 -1.23
N ASN A 86 16.53 9.78 -1.63
CA ASN A 86 15.20 9.89 -2.19
C ASN A 86 15.05 9.13 -3.50
N ARG A 87 16.04 9.15 -4.35
CA ARG A 87 16.08 8.36 -5.58
C ARG A 87 15.98 6.86 -5.29
N ARG A 88 16.77 6.38 -4.35
CA ARG A 88 16.72 4.98 -3.89
C ARG A 88 15.35 4.62 -3.28
N ALA A 89 14.79 5.51 -2.47
CA ALA A 89 13.47 5.33 -1.88
C ALA A 89 12.37 5.26 -2.94
N ALA A 90 12.36 6.15 -3.92
CA ALA A 90 11.41 6.14 -5.02
C ALA A 90 11.49 4.85 -5.86
N ARG A 91 12.69 4.41 -6.17
CA ARG A 91 12.95 3.16 -6.92
C ARG A 91 12.49 1.94 -6.13
N GLY A 92 12.78 1.88 -4.84
CA GLY A 92 12.32 0.81 -3.96
C GLY A 92 10.79 0.73 -3.86
N ARG A 93 10.13 1.87 -3.73
CA ARG A 93 8.65 1.95 -3.72
C ARG A 93 8.03 1.51 -5.03
N MET A 94 8.58 1.96 -6.15
CA MET A 94 8.14 1.55 -7.49
C MET A 94 8.25 0.02 -7.65
N ALA A 95 9.39 -0.56 -7.31
CA ALA A 95 9.61 -2.00 -7.37
C ALA A 95 8.62 -2.77 -6.47
N ASN A 96 8.37 -2.29 -5.26
CA ASN A 96 7.43 -2.93 -4.34
C ASN A 96 5.99 -2.88 -4.86
N LEU A 97 5.52 -1.73 -5.36
CA LEU A 97 4.19 -1.59 -5.95
C LEU A 97 3.98 -2.55 -7.13
N LEU A 98 4.96 -2.62 -8.02
CA LEU A 98 4.90 -3.52 -9.17
C LEU A 98 4.95 -5.00 -8.74
N ARG A 99 5.76 -5.34 -7.76
CA ARG A 99 5.85 -6.70 -7.21
C ARG A 99 4.55 -7.13 -6.56
N GLU A 100 3.92 -6.28 -5.77
CA GLU A 100 2.62 -6.53 -5.15
C GLU A 100 1.51 -6.67 -6.20
N ALA A 101 1.54 -5.83 -7.23
CA ALA A 101 0.57 -5.91 -8.33
C ALA A 101 0.71 -7.20 -9.15
N LEU A 102 1.92 -7.71 -9.30
CA LEU A 102 2.22 -8.95 -10.02
C LEU A 102 2.05 -10.22 -9.17
N ALA A 103 1.93 -10.08 -7.85
CA ALA A 103 1.71 -11.23 -6.97
C ALA A 103 0.43 -11.98 -7.35
N PRO A 104 0.41 -13.32 -7.26
CA PRO A 104 -0.80 -14.10 -7.50
C PRO A 104 -1.92 -13.65 -6.56
N PRO A 105 -3.19 -13.71 -6.99
CA PRO A 105 -4.31 -13.38 -6.13
C PRO A 105 -4.31 -14.29 -4.90
N GLN A 106 -4.55 -13.71 -3.74
CA GLN A 106 -4.72 -14.52 -2.54
C GLN A 106 -5.90 -15.48 -2.73
N PRO A 107 -5.79 -16.74 -2.28
CA PRO A 107 -6.91 -17.66 -2.32
C PRO A 107 -8.09 -17.05 -1.54
N PRO A 108 -9.33 -17.27 -2.01
CA PRO A 108 -10.50 -16.74 -1.34
C PRO A 108 -10.52 -17.21 0.13
N ARG A 109 -10.72 -16.27 1.05
CA ARG A 109 -10.86 -16.62 2.47
C ARG A 109 -12.06 -17.54 2.64
N ILE A 110 -11.79 -18.78 2.96
CA ILE A 110 -12.85 -19.72 3.34
C ILE A 110 -13.40 -19.25 4.69
N PRO A 111 -14.71 -18.91 4.80
CA PRO A 111 -15.28 -18.51 6.08
C PRO A 111 -15.10 -19.63 7.09
N THR A 112 -14.30 -19.42 8.10
CA THR A 112 -14.15 -20.35 9.20
C THR A 112 -15.36 -20.23 10.14
N ARG A 113 -16.04 -21.33 10.38
CA ARG A 113 -17.10 -21.36 11.40
C ARG A 113 -16.46 -21.26 12.79
N PRO A 114 -17.05 -20.47 13.72
CA PRO A 114 -16.58 -20.44 15.09
C PRO A 114 -16.56 -21.84 15.69
N GLY A 115 -15.46 -22.21 16.32
CA GLY A 115 -15.36 -23.48 17.01
C GLY A 115 -16.38 -23.63 18.13
N ARG A 116 -16.66 -24.87 18.56
CA ARG A 116 -17.62 -25.19 19.64
C ARG A 116 -17.37 -24.35 20.90
N ALA A 117 -16.12 -24.29 21.37
CA ALA A 117 -15.76 -23.54 22.57
C ALA A 117 -16.03 -22.02 22.43
N ALA A 118 -15.86 -21.45 21.22
CA ALA A 118 -16.18 -20.04 20.97
C ALA A 118 -17.68 -19.78 21.00
N ARG A 119 -18.49 -20.72 20.48
CA ARG A 119 -19.96 -20.64 20.54
C ARG A 119 -20.45 -20.73 21.96
N GLU A 120 -19.91 -21.68 22.76
CA GLU A 120 -20.29 -21.88 24.17
C GLU A 120 -19.94 -20.64 25.00
N ARG A 121 -18.76 -20.06 24.82
CA ARG A 121 -18.37 -18.80 25.48
C ARG A 121 -19.32 -17.65 25.11
N ARG A 122 -19.65 -17.51 23.83
CA ARG A 122 -20.58 -16.46 23.38
C ARG A 122 -21.99 -16.63 23.99
N VAL A 123 -22.49 -17.85 24.11
CA VAL A 123 -23.77 -18.15 24.73
C VAL A 123 -23.74 -17.86 26.24
N ALA A 124 -22.65 -18.28 26.94
CA ALA A 124 -22.45 -18.01 28.35
C ALA A 124 -22.38 -16.51 28.66
N ASP A 125 -21.62 -15.73 27.83
CA ASP A 125 -21.55 -14.28 27.96
C ASP A 125 -22.89 -13.59 27.72
N LYS A 126 -23.66 -14.07 26.75
CA LYS A 126 -25.02 -13.55 26.51
C LYS A 126 -25.95 -13.80 27.67
N ARG A 127 -25.91 -15.01 28.28
CA ARG A 127 -26.70 -15.37 29.49
C ARG A 127 -26.30 -14.50 30.67
N ARG A 128 -24.99 -14.31 30.89
CA ARG A 128 -24.48 -13.48 31.99
C ARG A 128 -24.94 -12.02 31.86
N ARG A 129 -24.81 -11.44 30.66
CA ARG A 129 -25.30 -10.07 30.38
C ARG A 129 -26.82 -9.97 30.56
N GLY A 130 -27.59 -10.98 30.16
CA GLY A 130 -29.03 -11.04 30.36
C GLY A 130 -29.41 -11.10 31.84
N ALA A 131 -28.67 -11.85 32.68
CA ALA A 131 -28.87 -11.91 34.12
C ALA A 131 -28.59 -10.56 34.79
N VAL A 132 -27.47 -9.89 34.45
CA VAL A 132 -27.15 -8.55 34.95
C VAL A 132 -28.20 -7.52 34.54
N LYS A 133 -28.72 -7.61 33.32
CA LYS A 133 -29.78 -6.70 32.86
C LYS A 133 -31.10 -6.91 33.59
N ARG A 134 -31.42 -8.15 33.94
CA ARG A 134 -32.62 -8.47 34.74
C ARG A 134 -32.50 -7.97 36.18
N SER A 135 -31.35 -8.18 36.84
CA SER A 135 -31.14 -7.68 38.21
C SER A 135 -31.26 -6.16 38.30
N ARG A 136 -30.72 -5.43 37.32
CA ARG A 136 -30.86 -3.96 37.26
C ARG A 136 -32.32 -3.49 37.08
N ARG A 137 -33.14 -4.25 36.37
CA ARG A 137 -34.59 -3.93 36.23
C ARG A 137 -35.37 -4.16 37.50
N LEU A 138 -35.01 -5.16 38.31
CA LEU A 138 -35.62 -5.41 39.59
C LEU A 138 -35.23 -4.34 40.62
N ASP A 139 -33.98 -3.90 40.59
CA ASP A 139 -33.46 -2.86 41.51
C ASP A 139 -34.01 -1.46 41.21
N SER A 140 -34.43 -1.20 39.98
CA SER A 140 -35.02 0.09 39.56
C SER A 140 -36.55 0.14 39.70
N GLY A 141 -37.19 -0.94 40.13
CA GLY A 141 -38.64 -1.05 40.31
C GLY A 141 -39.16 -0.89 41.76
N ASP A 142 -38.28 -0.73 42.72
CA ASP A 142 -38.63 -0.74 44.14
C ASP A 142 -38.41 0.64 44.81
N THR A 143 -38.72 1.73 44.07
CA THR A 143 -38.72 3.09 44.62
C THR A 143 -40.08 3.72 44.33
N ASP A 144 -41.04 3.38 45.15
CA ASP A 144 -42.27 4.16 45.34
C ASP A 144 -42.48 4.43 46.83
#